data_9a41eee3cbf791a83748cb6079c0fb20
#
_entry.id   9a41eee3cbf791a83748cb6079c0fb20
#
_cell.length_a   1.000
_cell.length_b   1.000
_cell.length_c   1.000
_cell.angle_alpha   90.00
_cell.angle_beta   90.00
_cell.angle_gamma   90.00
#
_symmetry.space_group_name_H-M   'P 1'
#
loop_
_entity.id
_entity.type
_entity.pdbx_description
1 polymer ?
#
loop_
_entity_poly.entity_id
_entity_poly.type
_entity_poly.pdbx_seq_one_letter_code
_entity_poly.pdbx_strand_id
1 'polypeptide(L)'
;MHLQEKTVETEPIFDGRIIKVRKDKAELENGAIVTRELVIHPGGVCVVPVNEKGEVYLVKQFRYPFQEVLTEIPAGKLEVGEDHRSAGLRELKEEV
;
A
#
# COMPACT_ATOMS: atom_id res chain seq x y z
N MET A 1 16.20 -19.62 -10.68
CA MET A 1 15.37 -18.62 -9.98
C MET A 1 15.39 -17.32 -10.76
N HIS A 2 14.23 -16.75 -11.01
CA HIS A 2 14.12 -15.46 -11.70
C HIS A 2 14.13 -14.35 -10.65
N LEU A 3 15.14 -13.51 -10.67
CA LEU A 3 15.30 -12.41 -9.72
C LEU A 3 15.12 -11.04 -10.38
N GLN A 4 14.93 -11.00 -11.69
CA GLN A 4 14.82 -9.75 -12.43
C GLN A 4 13.87 -9.88 -13.61
N GLU A 5 13.06 -8.84 -13.80
CA GLU A 5 12.21 -8.67 -14.96
C GLU A 5 12.46 -7.26 -15.50
N LYS A 6 12.46 -7.11 -16.79
CA LYS A 6 12.77 -5.85 -17.45
C LYS A 6 11.54 -5.32 -18.15
N THR A 7 11.15 -4.08 -17.85
CA THR A 7 10.03 -3.41 -18.52
C THR A 7 10.43 -3.09 -19.95
N VAL A 8 9.64 -3.56 -20.92
CA VAL A 8 9.88 -3.29 -22.34
C VAL A 8 8.82 -2.38 -22.95
N GLU A 9 7.63 -2.31 -22.35
CA GLU A 9 6.56 -1.45 -22.84
C GLU A 9 5.63 -1.10 -21.69
N THR A 10 5.11 0.11 -21.66
CA THR A 10 4.16 0.58 -20.64
C THR A 10 2.95 1.21 -21.32
N GLU A 11 1.75 0.83 -20.86
CA GLU A 11 0.49 1.40 -21.29
C GLU A 11 -0.25 1.96 -20.09
N PRO A 12 -0.48 3.28 -20.00
CA PRO A 12 -1.30 3.83 -18.92
C PRO A 12 -2.77 3.45 -19.14
N ILE A 13 -3.42 2.98 -18.07
CA ILE A 13 -4.81 2.53 -18.10
C ILE A 13 -5.72 3.50 -17.35
N PHE A 14 -5.28 3.98 -16.18
CA PHE A 14 -6.06 4.87 -15.33
C PHE A 14 -5.12 5.81 -14.59
N ASP A 15 -5.43 7.09 -14.64
CA ASP A 15 -4.68 8.12 -13.91
C ASP A 15 -5.65 8.78 -12.94
N GLY A 16 -5.71 8.22 -11.74
CA GLY A 16 -6.62 8.67 -10.70
C GLY A 16 -6.01 9.70 -9.78
N ARG A 17 -6.81 10.13 -8.85
CA ARG A 17 -6.41 11.13 -7.85
C ARG A 17 -5.44 10.54 -6.82
N ILE A 18 -5.63 9.27 -6.47
CA ILE A 18 -4.85 8.58 -5.47
C ILE A 18 -3.96 7.52 -6.11
N ILE A 19 -4.50 6.76 -7.06
CA ILE A 19 -3.78 5.66 -7.69
C ILE A 19 -3.64 5.90 -9.18
N LYS A 20 -2.60 5.29 -9.73
CA LYS A 20 -2.43 5.15 -11.17
C LYS A 20 -2.37 3.68 -11.48
N VAL A 21 -2.97 3.27 -12.59
CA VAL A 21 -2.93 1.88 -13.05
C VAL A 21 -2.30 1.86 -14.42
N ARG A 22 -1.34 0.98 -14.60
CA ARG A 22 -0.71 0.78 -15.90
C ARG A 22 -0.56 -0.70 -16.20
N LYS A 23 -0.50 -1.02 -17.46
CA LYS A 23 -0.21 -2.36 -17.93
C LYS A 23 1.14 -2.36 -18.63
N ASP A 24 2.05 -3.18 -18.16
CA ASP A 24 3.40 -3.28 -18.70
C ASP A 24 3.58 -4.60 -19.41
N LYS A 25 4.46 -4.60 -20.40
CA LYS A 25 5.08 -5.83 -20.91
C LYS A 25 6.46 -5.94 -20.30
N ALA A 26 6.76 -7.08 -19.72
CA ALA A 26 8.03 -7.34 -19.07
C ALA A 26 8.72 -8.53 -19.73
N GLU A 27 10.03 -8.43 -19.87
CA GLU A 27 10.85 -9.51 -20.39
C GLU A 27 11.45 -10.27 -19.23
N LEU A 28 11.20 -11.57 -19.17
CA LEU A 28 11.79 -12.46 -18.19
C LEU A 28 13.22 -12.81 -18.57
N GLU A 29 13.97 -13.35 -17.65
CA GLU A 29 15.38 -13.71 -17.88
C GLU A 29 15.53 -14.76 -18.98
N ASN A 30 14.52 -15.60 -19.23
CA ASN A 30 14.51 -16.58 -20.30
C ASN A 30 14.09 -16.01 -21.66
N GLY A 31 13.87 -14.68 -21.75
CA GLY A 31 13.44 -14.00 -22.99
C GLY A 31 11.94 -13.96 -23.22
N ALA A 32 11.12 -14.60 -22.40
CA ALA A 32 9.68 -14.59 -22.57
C ALA A 32 9.11 -13.22 -22.24
N ILE A 33 8.12 -12.77 -23.01
CA ILE A 33 7.42 -11.51 -22.78
C ILE A 33 6.09 -11.82 -22.11
N VAL A 34 5.85 -11.18 -20.98
CA VAL A 34 4.65 -11.36 -20.16
C VAL A 34 3.99 -10.03 -19.86
N THR A 35 2.73 -10.06 -19.46
CA THR A 35 1.98 -8.87 -19.08
C THR A 35 1.98 -8.73 -17.57
N ARG A 36 2.14 -7.49 -17.09
CA ARG A 36 2.04 -7.13 -15.66
C ARG A 36 1.05 -5.98 -15.52
N GLU A 37 0.16 -6.11 -14.56
CA GLU A 37 -0.78 -5.05 -14.20
C GLU A 37 -0.30 -4.44 -12.88
N LEU A 38 -0.07 -3.13 -12.88
CA LEU A 38 0.48 -2.43 -11.72
C LEU A 38 -0.47 -1.37 -11.21
N VAL A 39 -0.62 -1.32 -9.89
CA VAL A 39 -1.29 -0.23 -9.20
C VAL A 39 -0.21 0.59 -8.51
N ILE A 40 -0.06 1.84 -8.90
CA ILE A 40 0.90 2.77 -8.30
C ILE A 40 0.20 3.53 -7.20
N HIS A 41 0.69 3.40 -5.97
CA HIS A 41 0.13 3.99 -4.76
C HIS A 41 1.27 4.54 -3.90
N PRO A 42 1.07 5.64 -3.17
CA PRO A 42 2.12 6.20 -2.31
C PRO A 42 2.61 5.27 -1.19
N GLY A 43 1.81 4.28 -0.85
CA GLY A 43 2.12 3.38 0.25
C GLY A 43 1.32 3.71 1.50
N GLY A 44 1.45 2.86 2.50
CA GLY A 44 0.78 3.04 3.77
C GLY A 44 1.64 2.55 4.92
N VAL A 45 1.25 2.93 6.12
CA VAL A 45 1.87 2.44 7.35
C VAL A 45 0.77 1.94 8.27
N CYS A 46 1.12 0.99 9.12
CA CYS A 46 0.27 0.58 10.22
C CYS A 46 1.12 0.53 11.49
N VAL A 47 0.43 0.59 12.64
CA VAL A 47 1.06 0.58 13.96
C VAL A 47 0.38 -0.49 14.79
N VAL A 48 1.15 -1.24 15.55
CA VAL A 48 0.61 -2.13 16.57
C VAL A 48 0.90 -1.49 17.93
N PRO A 49 -0.01 -0.65 18.45
CA PRO A 49 0.23 0.04 19.72
C PRO A 49 -0.05 -0.89 20.90
N VAL A 50 0.97 -1.15 21.69
CA VAL A 50 0.89 -2.06 22.84
C VAL A 50 1.18 -1.25 24.11
N ASN A 51 0.31 -1.35 25.11
CA ASN A 51 0.53 -0.68 26.40
C ASN A 51 1.38 -1.55 27.34
N GLU A 52 1.62 -1.04 28.55
CA GLU A 52 2.44 -1.72 29.55
C GLU A 52 1.85 -3.06 30.02
N LYS A 53 0.55 -3.24 29.86
CA LYS A 53 -0.15 -4.46 30.24
C LYS A 53 -0.18 -5.52 29.11
N GLY A 54 0.42 -5.20 27.95
CA GLY A 54 0.40 -6.09 26.79
C GLY A 54 -0.90 -6.01 25.99
N GLU A 55 -1.74 -5.01 26.22
CA GLU A 55 -2.97 -4.82 25.49
C GLU A 55 -2.71 -4.05 24.20
N VAL A 56 -3.42 -4.39 23.13
CA VAL A 56 -3.30 -3.76 21.83
C VAL A 56 -4.51 -2.85 21.61
N TYR A 57 -4.25 -1.60 21.19
CA TYR A 57 -5.32 -0.68 20.84
C TYR A 57 -5.72 -0.91 19.39
N LEU A 58 -7.03 -1.02 19.19
CA LEU A 58 -7.60 -1.19 17.85
C LEU A 58 -8.57 -0.06 17.57
N VAL A 59 -8.81 0.21 16.29
CA VAL A 59 -9.77 1.21 15.83
C VAL A 59 -10.84 0.54 14.98
N LYS A 60 -12.01 1.18 14.90
CA LYS A 60 -13.09 0.72 14.02
C LYS A 60 -13.29 1.73 12.92
N GLN A 61 -13.32 1.24 11.69
CA GLN A 61 -13.52 2.09 10.52
C GLN A 61 -14.45 1.42 9.53
N PHE A 62 -15.31 2.23 8.91
CA PHE A 62 -16.12 1.76 7.79
C PHE A 62 -15.23 1.64 6.56
N ARG A 63 -15.21 0.45 5.98
CA ARG A 63 -14.41 0.18 4.78
C ARG A 63 -15.33 0.05 3.58
N TYR A 64 -15.33 1.05 2.73
CA TYR A 64 -16.21 1.15 1.58
C TYR A 64 -16.18 -0.09 0.66
N PRO A 65 -15.01 -0.66 0.30
CA PRO A 65 -14.99 -1.84 -0.56
C PRO A 65 -15.72 -3.04 0.02
N PHE A 66 -15.77 -3.16 1.34
CA PHE A 66 -16.43 -4.26 2.03
C PHE A 66 -17.83 -3.90 2.51
N GLN A 67 -18.20 -2.62 2.47
CA GLN A 67 -19.48 -2.13 2.97
C GLN A 67 -19.75 -2.53 4.43
N GLU A 68 -18.69 -2.54 5.24
CA GLU A 68 -18.77 -2.95 6.66
C GLU A 68 -17.78 -2.16 7.52
N VAL A 69 -18.07 -2.12 8.82
CA VAL A 69 -17.13 -1.61 9.83
C VAL A 69 -16.19 -2.73 10.21
N LEU A 70 -14.89 -2.49 10.06
CA LEU A 70 -13.85 -3.45 10.43
C LEU A 70 -13.10 -2.95 11.67
N THR A 71 -12.67 -3.89 12.50
CA THR A 71 -11.78 -3.61 13.63
C THR A 71 -10.35 -3.85 13.16
N GLU A 72 -9.51 -2.82 13.28
CA GLU A 72 -8.19 -2.78 12.66
C GLU A 72 -7.15 -2.19 13.57
N ILE A 73 -5.88 -2.47 13.30
CA ILE A 73 -4.79 -1.68 13.87
C ILE A 73 -4.78 -0.29 13.21
N PRO A 74 -4.33 0.77 13.93
CA PRO A 74 -4.20 2.10 13.34
C PRO A 74 -3.30 2.08 12.10
N ALA A 75 -3.76 2.71 11.04
CA ALA A 75 -3.05 2.74 9.77
C ALA A 75 -3.43 3.98 8.96
N GLY A 76 -2.59 4.35 8.03
CA GLY A 76 -2.85 5.47 7.15
C GLY A 76 -1.90 5.51 5.98
N LYS A 77 -2.16 6.44 5.05
CA LYS A 77 -1.35 6.62 3.86
C LYS A 77 -0.06 7.35 4.19
N LEU A 78 1.02 6.95 3.53
CA LEU A 78 2.25 7.72 3.54
C LEU A 78 2.08 8.96 2.68
N GLU A 79 2.60 10.08 3.16
CA GLU A 79 2.78 11.27 2.35
C GLU A 79 4.10 11.14 1.57
N VAL A 80 4.18 11.78 0.42
CA VAL A 80 5.38 11.72 -0.43
C VAL A 80 6.59 12.20 0.38
N GLY A 81 7.62 11.35 0.45
CA GLY A 81 8.85 11.66 1.17
C GLY A 81 8.76 11.52 2.67
N GLU A 82 7.63 11.08 3.21
CA GLU A 82 7.45 10.90 4.65
C GLU A 82 8.17 9.66 5.14
N ASP A 83 8.88 9.77 6.28
CA ASP A 83 9.49 8.64 6.96
C ASP A 83 8.42 7.73 7.57
N HIS A 84 8.59 6.43 7.44
CA HIS A 84 7.61 5.44 7.91
C HIS A 84 7.31 5.55 9.40
N ARG A 85 8.34 5.76 10.23
CA ARG A 85 8.17 5.90 11.68
C ARG A 85 7.38 7.16 12.03
N SER A 86 7.71 8.27 11.38
CA SER A 86 6.99 9.54 11.60
C SER A 86 5.55 9.44 11.16
N ALA A 87 5.30 8.80 10.02
CA ALA A 87 3.95 8.56 9.53
C ALA A 87 3.14 7.71 10.50
N GLY A 88 3.72 6.62 11.01
CA GLY A 88 3.08 5.75 11.98
C GLY A 88 2.71 6.47 13.27
N LEU A 89 3.61 7.30 13.79
CA LEU A 89 3.33 8.10 14.99
C LEU A 89 2.25 9.14 14.76
N ARG A 90 2.24 9.77 13.58
CA ARG A 90 1.21 10.73 13.19
C ARG A 90 -0.16 10.05 13.11
N GLU A 91 -0.26 8.94 12.42
CA GLU A 91 -1.52 8.19 12.28
C GLU A 91 -2.02 7.68 13.62
N LEU A 92 -1.12 7.24 14.49
CA LEU A 92 -1.48 6.82 15.84
C LEU A 92 -2.14 7.95 16.62
N LYS A 93 -1.60 9.16 16.55
CA LYS A 93 -2.18 10.34 17.20
C LYS A 93 -3.53 10.72 16.63
N GLU A 94 -3.73 10.58 15.33
CA GLU A 94 -4.96 10.93 14.65
C GLU A 94 -6.09 9.93 14.95
N GLU A 95 -5.78 8.64 15.07
CA GLU A 95 -6.78 7.58 15.19
C GLU A 95 -7.03 7.13 16.64
N VAL A 96 -6.09 7.38 17.53
CA VAL A 96 -6.17 6.98 18.95
C VAL A 96 -6.09 8.17 19.94
#